data_d7d043db0293b9bd66c861ccff4b46e4
#
_entry.id   d7d043db0293b9bd66c861ccff4b46e4
#
_cell.length_a   1.000
_cell.length_b   1.000
_cell.length_c   1.000
_cell.angle_alpha   90.00
_cell.angle_beta   90.00
_cell.angle_gamma   90.00
#
_symmetry.space_group_name_H-M   'P 1'
#
loop_
_entity.id
_entity.type
_entity.pdbx_description
1 polymer ?
#
loop_
_entity_poly.entity_id
_entity_poly.type
_entity_poly.pdbx_seq_one_letter_code
_entity_poly.pdbx_strand_id
1 'polypeptide(L)'
;MVSALVGRLEARLPRSVYVLQSGVALNAFGNGAANPFVLLYLHDVRGIPLAAAGLASATNAAGGLGASLVGRTISDRIGPKVTVLAGLALATSTFLAYPFVTTAWQAILAGGLLGTAAGGWLTGQSVLLSALVPPARRHIAFAQQRVAANLGLGLGGLCGGLIAATTDPRTFQVLFVLDALTFAGYGVFVARLKAPVANRSVVRGGYRAVVSDRPFLGVLAVDVALVTAAVSLLVGLMPVYARNTVGVREGAIGALFLVNSLLIIAAQLKIARVVEGRRRTRALALTGLLFAACWLLVLTAGHSREYGLMILLAAISAMSFGECIYDAVRSPLVVDLAPDGLAGRYLASAGISWQLGFVIGPATGAALLALWPSALWAGAAAVCLAASAAILRLDTKLPVDARVTPRT
;
A
#
# COMPACT_ATOMS: atom_id res chain seq x y z
N MET A 1 -37.37 14.77 -13.36
CA MET A 1 -36.51 15.80 -12.78
C MET A 1 -36.39 15.66 -11.25
N VAL A 2 -37.50 15.50 -10.51
CA VAL A 2 -37.48 15.29 -9.04
C VAL A 2 -36.80 13.97 -8.63
N SER A 3 -37.02 12.86 -9.35
CA SER A 3 -36.36 11.57 -9.08
C SER A 3 -34.84 11.60 -9.29
N ALA A 4 -34.36 12.37 -10.27
CA ALA A 4 -32.92 12.57 -10.49
C ALA A 4 -32.26 13.48 -9.43
N LEU A 5 -33.04 14.43 -8.86
CA LEU A 5 -32.60 15.27 -7.75
C LEU A 5 -32.56 14.48 -6.42
N VAL A 6 -33.57 13.65 -6.19
CA VAL A 6 -33.65 12.74 -5.04
C VAL A 6 -32.51 11.71 -5.11
N GLY A 7 -32.24 11.11 -6.27
CA GLY A 7 -31.09 10.22 -6.47
C GLY A 7 -29.72 10.90 -6.26
N ARG A 8 -29.60 12.21 -6.58
CA ARG A 8 -28.38 12.98 -6.27
C ARG A 8 -28.25 13.35 -4.80
N LEU A 9 -29.36 13.58 -4.09
CA LEU A 9 -29.38 13.80 -2.64
C LEU A 9 -29.13 12.50 -1.86
N GLU A 10 -29.63 11.36 -2.37
CA GLU A 10 -29.33 10.03 -1.83
C GLU A 10 -27.87 9.58 -2.05
N ALA A 11 -27.15 10.18 -3.00
CA ALA A 11 -25.76 9.86 -3.30
C ALA A 11 -24.74 10.48 -2.30
N ARG A 12 -25.15 11.41 -1.42
CA ARG A 12 -24.25 12.03 -0.47
C ARG A 12 -24.01 11.14 0.76
N LEU A 13 -22.73 10.90 1.05
CA LEU A 13 -22.34 10.21 2.28
C LEU A 13 -22.54 11.12 3.51
N PRO A 14 -22.66 10.56 4.72
CA PRO A 14 -22.74 11.34 5.96
C PRO A 14 -21.54 12.30 6.12
N ARG A 15 -21.74 13.46 6.73
CA ARG A 15 -20.66 14.43 7.02
C ARG A 15 -19.49 13.81 7.79
N SER A 16 -19.77 12.89 8.70
CA SER A 16 -18.75 12.14 9.44
C SER A 16 -17.78 11.36 8.55
N VAL A 17 -18.25 10.86 7.41
CA VAL A 17 -17.40 10.17 6.43
C VAL A 17 -16.45 11.14 5.75
N TYR A 18 -16.93 12.32 5.33
CA TYR A 18 -16.07 13.34 4.73
C TYR A 18 -15.02 13.85 5.73
N VAL A 19 -15.37 14.02 7.01
CA VAL A 19 -14.41 14.38 8.06
C VAL A 19 -13.34 13.29 8.21
N LEU A 20 -13.73 12.01 8.22
CA LEU A 20 -12.78 10.90 8.28
C LEU A 20 -11.87 10.89 7.04
N GLN A 21 -12.44 11.05 5.86
CA GLN A 21 -11.69 11.04 4.59
C GLN A 21 -10.75 12.24 4.45
N SER A 22 -11.11 13.41 4.96
CA SER A 22 -10.20 14.57 5.02
C SER A 22 -8.98 14.28 5.91
N GLY A 23 -9.18 13.59 7.04
CA GLY A 23 -8.08 13.13 7.88
C GLY A 23 -7.21 12.09 7.16
N VAL A 24 -7.82 11.16 6.41
CA VAL A 24 -7.09 10.18 5.59
C VAL A 24 -6.27 10.86 4.51
N ALA A 25 -6.84 11.84 3.80
CA ALA A 25 -6.12 12.60 2.76
C ALA A 25 -4.94 13.37 3.34
N LEU A 26 -5.14 14.04 4.49
CA LEU A 26 -4.08 14.75 5.20
C LEU A 26 -2.95 13.81 5.64
N ASN A 27 -3.29 12.67 6.22
CA ASN A 27 -2.31 11.67 6.63
C ASN A 27 -1.59 11.04 5.42
N ALA A 28 -2.32 10.75 4.34
CA ALA A 28 -1.73 10.25 3.11
C ALA A 28 -0.75 11.25 2.49
N PHE A 29 -1.02 12.56 2.59
CA PHE A 29 -0.09 13.60 2.16
C PHE A 29 1.23 13.54 2.96
N GLY A 30 1.19 13.46 4.28
CA GLY A 30 2.39 13.31 5.10
C GLY A 30 3.17 12.04 4.77
N ASN A 31 2.47 10.90 4.70
CA ASN A 31 3.06 9.62 4.30
C ASN A 31 3.71 9.68 2.91
N GLY A 32 3.06 10.32 1.94
CA GLY A 32 3.63 10.55 0.60
C GLY A 32 4.89 11.39 0.65
N ALA A 33 4.94 12.42 1.50
CA ALA A 33 6.09 13.29 1.65
C ALA A 33 7.28 12.61 2.35
N ALA A 34 7.06 11.74 3.32
CA ALA A 34 8.11 11.14 4.13
C ALA A 34 8.54 9.74 3.65
N ASN A 35 7.60 8.83 3.39
CA ASN A 35 7.90 7.41 3.19
C ASN A 35 8.87 7.09 2.04
N PRO A 36 8.79 7.71 0.86
CA PRO A 36 9.75 7.46 -0.22
C PRO A 36 11.19 7.80 0.15
N PHE A 37 11.36 8.68 1.11
CA PHE A 37 12.65 9.23 1.52
C PHE A 37 13.20 8.64 2.82
N VAL A 38 12.41 7.82 3.55
CA VAL A 38 12.87 7.19 4.81
C VAL A 38 14.12 6.35 4.58
N LEU A 39 14.10 5.47 3.58
CA LEU A 39 15.24 4.59 3.32
C LEU A 39 16.45 5.37 2.83
N LEU A 40 16.23 6.36 1.98
CA LEU A 40 17.26 7.29 1.50
C LEU A 40 17.91 8.05 2.66
N TYR A 41 17.09 8.58 3.59
CA TYR A 41 17.58 9.24 4.79
C TYR A 41 18.43 8.32 5.67
N LEU A 42 17.96 7.11 5.95
CA LEU A 42 18.69 6.16 6.80
C LEU A 42 20.03 5.78 6.16
N HIS A 43 20.08 5.59 4.85
CA HIS A 43 21.28 5.15 4.15
C HIS A 43 22.20 6.33 3.81
N ASP A 44 21.74 7.30 3.04
CA ASP A 44 22.59 8.34 2.45
C ASP A 44 22.92 9.47 3.45
N VAL A 45 22.00 9.77 4.39
CA VAL A 45 22.18 10.87 5.36
C VAL A 45 22.73 10.36 6.70
N ARG A 46 22.25 9.20 7.18
CA ARG A 46 22.67 8.63 8.48
C ARG A 46 23.78 7.59 8.36
N GLY A 47 24.15 7.19 7.15
CA GLY A 47 25.21 6.21 6.92
C GLY A 47 24.87 4.79 7.41
N ILE A 48 23.60 4.50 7.66
CA ILE A 48 23.15 3.17 8.09
C ILE A 48 23.26 2.22 6.88
N PRO A 49 23.86 1.03 7.03
CA PRO A 49 23.96 0.06 5.95
C PRO A 49 22.60 -0.21 5.32
N LEU A 50 22.53 -0.24 3.98
CA LEU A 50 21.27 -0.39 3.25
C LEU A 50 20.49 -1.65 3.67
N ALA A 51 21.19 -2.75 3.96
CA ALA A 51 20.58 -3.97 4.47
C ALA A 51 19.86 -3.74 5.82
N ALA A 52 20.47 -2.96 6.73
CA ALA A 52 19.85 -2.64 8.02
C ALA A 52 18.65 -1.67 7.86
N ALA A 53 18.73 -0.72 6.93
CA ALA A 53 17.62 0.14 6.57
C ALA A 53 16.47 -0.66 5.93
N GLY A 54 16.77 -1.67 5.11
CA GLY A 54 15.81 -2.63 4.58
C GLY A 54 15.15 -3.46 5.68
N LEU A 55 15.90 -3.89 6.70
CA LEU A 55 15.34 -4.55 7.87
C LEU A 55 14.39 -3.64 8.66
N ALA A 56 14.67 -2.34 8.77
CA ALA A 56 13.73 -1.39 9.38
C ALA A 56 12.39 -1.35 8.63
N SER A 57 12.40 -1.40 7.29
CA SER A 57 11.19 -1.52 6.48
C SER A 57 10.49 -2.87 6.68
N ALA A 58 11.24 -3.96 6.80
CA ALA A 58 10.70 -5.28 7.06
C ALA A 58 10.05 -5.38 8.45
N THR A 59 10.67 -4.80 9.49
CA THR A 59 10.07 -4.75 10.83
C THR A 59 8.84 -3.85 10.89
N ASN A 60 8.76 -2.81 10.05
CA ASN A 60 7.53 -2.04 9.86
C ASN A 60 6.39 -2.95 9.37
N ALA A 61 6.60 -3.70 8.31
CA ALA A 61 5.58 -4.61 7.80
C ALA A 61 5.24 -5.74 8.80
N ALA A 62 6.24 -6.29 9.50
CA ALA A 62 6.03 -7.31 10.52
C ALA A 62 5.23 -6.78 11.73
N GLY A 63 5.56 -5.57 12.20
CA GLY A 63 4.82 -4.88 13.25
C GLY A 63 3.36 -4.61 12.85
N GLY A 64 3.15 -4.18 11.59
CA GLY A 64 1.83 -3.97 11.02
C GLY A 64 1.00 -5.26 10.96
N LEU A 65 1.61 -6.36 10.54
CA LEU A 65 0.99 -7.68 10.54
C LEU A 65 0.58 -8.10 11.94
N GLY A 66 1.53 -8.07 12.91
CA GLY A 66 1.28 -8.43 14.30
C GLY A 66 0.16 -7.59 14.92
N ALA A 67 0.24 -6.27 14.75
CA ALA A 67 -0.78 -5.35 15.27
C ALA A 67 -2.15 -5.53 14.60
N SER A 68 -2.21 -5.86 13.30
CA SER A 68 -3.48 -6.12 12.61
C SER A 68 -4.15 -7.40 13.10
N LEU A 69 -3.38 -8.44 13.42
CA LEU A 69 -3.90 -9.71 13.97
C LEU A 69 -4.51 -9.52 15.38
N VAL A 70 -3.82 -8.74 16.22
CA VAL A 70 -4.27 -8.47 17.61
C VAL A 70 -5.21 -7.26 17.65
N GLY A 71 -5.05 -6.32 16.74
CA GLY A 71 -5.76 -5.03 16.70
C GLY A 71 -7.26 -5.18 16.60
N ARG A 72 -7.77 -6.23 15.94
CA ARG A 72 -9.20 -6.52 15.92
C ARG A 72 -9.73 -6.84 17.33
N THR A 73 -9.03 -7.70 18.08
CA THR A 73 -9.40 -8.05 19.45
C THR A 73 -9.32 -6.84 20.38
N ILE A 74 -8.30 -5.99 20.17
CA ILE A 74 -8.15 -4.72 20.93
C ILE A 74 -9.29 -3.77 20.56
N SER A 75 -9.55 -3.59 19.26
CA SER A 75 -10.63 -2.71 18.76
C SER A 75 -12.01 -3.14 19.28
N ASP A 76 -12.25 -4.48 19.41
CA ASP A 76 -13.48 -5.01 19.96
C ASP A 76 -13.62 -4.72 21.48
N ARG A 77 -12.50 -4.59 22.20
CA ARG A 77 -12.49 -4.32 23.66
C ARG A 77 -12.55 -2.84 23.98
N ILE A 78 -11.70 -2.01 23.37
CA ILE A 78 -11.55 -0.58 23.69
C ILE A 78 -12.25 0.34 22.70
N GLY A 79 -12.79 -0.22 21.63
CA GLY A 79 -13.50 0.49 20.56
C GLY A 79 -12.60 0.95 19.41
N PRO A 80 -13.15 1.02 18.17
CA PRO A 80 -12.37 1.32 16.96
C PRO A 80 -11.79 2.74 16.98
N LYS A 81 -12.50 3.71 17.55
CA LYS A 81 -12.03 5.10 17.65
C LYS A 81 -10.78 5.21 18.53
N VAL A 82 -10.76 4.55 19.69
CA VAL A 82 -9.61 4.56 20.60
C VAL A 82 -8.42 3.84 19.95
N THR A 83 -8.66 2.72 19.26
CA THR A 83 -7.61 1.98 18.54
C THR A 83 -6.96 2.84 17.46
N VAL A 84 -7.76 3.60 16.68
CA VAL A 84 -7.23 4.55 15.69
C VAL A 84 -6.39 5.63 16.37
N LEU A 85 -6.91 6.27 17.42
CA LEU A 85 -6.20 7.35 18.11
C LEU A 85 -4.88 6.88 18.75
N ALA A 86 -4.86 5.69 19.35
CA ALA A 86 -3.63 5.11 19.89
C ALA A 86 -2.59 4.84 18.81
N GLY A 87 -3.01 4.27 17.67
CA GLY A 87 -2.12 4.07 16.52
C GLY A 87 -1.57 5.38 15.95
N LEU A 88 -2.42 6.41 15.78
CA LEU A 88 -1.99 7.71 15.29
C LEU A 88 -1.04 8.42 16.27
N ALA A 89 -1.29 8.33 17.59
CA ALA A 89 -0.40 8.87 18.60
C ALA A 89 0.98 8.20 18.58
N LEU A 90 1.01 6.86 18.45
CA LEU A 90 2.26 6.10 18.34
C LEU A 90 3.02 6.47 17.06
N ALA A 91 2.34 6.62 15.92
CA ALA A 91 2.96 7.05 14.67
C ALA A 91 3.54 8.47 14.80
N THR A 92 2.77 9.42 15.34
CA THR A 92 3.22 10.79 15.62
C THR A 92 4.51 10.80 16.44
N SER A 93 4.51 10.09 17.60
CA SER A 93 5.67 10.02 18.47
C SER A 93 6.89 9.40 17.78
N THR A 94 6.68 8.36 16.96
CA THR A 94 7.76 7.69 16.26
C THR A 94 8.35 8.57 15.15
N PHE A 95 7.53 9.30 14.37
CA PHE A 95 8.05 10.23 13.38
C PHE A 95 8.77 11.42 13.99
N LEU A 96 8.34 11.92 15.16
CA LEU A 96 9.09 12.93 15.91
C LEU A 96 10.43 12.41 16.44
N ALA A 97 10.55 11.10 16.67
CA ALA A 97 11.80 10.47 17.07
C ALA A 97 12.76 10.18 15.90
N TYR A 98 12.29 10.12 14.65
CA TYR A 98 13.12 9.79 13.48
C TYR A 98 14.34 10.69 13.29
N PRO A 99 14.28 12.02 13.52
CA PRO A 99 15.46 12.89 13.46
C PRO A 99 16.62 12.47 14.36
N PHE A 100 16.33 11.73 15.43
CA PHE A 100 17.31 11.27 16.42
C PHE A 100 17.83 9.84 16.14
N VAL A 101 17.33 9.19 15.10
CA VAL A 101 17.80 7.86 14.68
C VAL A 101 19.19 7.99 14.06
N THR A 102 20.18 7.35 14.69
CA THR A 102 21.60 7.38 14.26
C THR A 102 22.20 5.99 14.10
N THR A 103 21.52 4.94 14.60
CA THR A 103 22.03 3.57 14.61
C THR A 103 21.03 2.60 13.97
N ALA A 104 21.54 1.46 13.47
CA ALA A 104 20.73 0.45 12.82
C ALA A 104 19.60 -0.10 13.73
N TRP A 105 19.90 -0.36 15.02
CA TRP A 105 18.88 -0.90 15.93
C TRP A 105 17.77 0.12 16.21
N GLN A 106 18.08 1.42 16.27
CA GLN A 106 17.07 2.47 16.42
C GLN A 106 16.16 2.54 15.19
N ALA A 107 16.74 2.43 13.98
CA ALA A 107 15.97 2.38 12.73
C ALA A 107 15.02 1.18 12.69
N ILE A 108 15.52 -0.01 13.07
CA ILE A 108 14.73 -1.26 13.15
C ILE A 108 13.60 -1.12 14.17
N LEU A 109 13.89 -0.56 15.35
CA LEU A 109 12.87 -0.31 16.39
C LEU A 109 11.81 0.69 15.90
N ALA A 110 12.23 1.83 15.33
CA ALA A 110 11.33 2.84 14.79
C ALA A 110 10.43 2.24 13.68
N GLY A 111 11.00 1.43 12.80
CA GLY A 111 10.24 0.69 11.79
C GLY A 111 9.16 -0.19 12.44
N GLY A 112 9.52 -1.01 13.42
CA GLY A 112 8.57 -1.88 14.14
C GLY A 112 7.46 -1.10 14.86
N LEU A 113 7.78 0.04 15.48
CA LEU A 113 6.79 0.92 16.13
C LEU A 113 5.84 1.55 15.11
N LEU A 114 6.35 2.06 13.98
CA LEU A 114 5.50 2.58 12.90
C LEU A 114 4.58 1.51 12.33
N GLY A 115 5.09 0.31 12.11
CA GLY A 115 4.28 -0.81 11.65
C GLY A 115 3.17 -1.15 12.64
N THR A 116 3.50 -1.27 13.92
CA THR A 116 2.53 -1.52 14.99
C THR A 116 1.45 -0.42 15.02
N ALA A 117 1.86 0.83 14.89
CA ALA A 117 0.96 1.95 14.77
C ALA A 117 0.03 1.79 13.57
N ALA A 118 0.58 1.48 12.38
CA ALA A 118 -0.17 1.29 11.13
C ALA A 118 -1.21 0.18 11.24
N GLY A 119 -0.85 -0.98 11.77
CA GLY A 119 -1.78 -2.08 12.00
C GLY A 119 -2.96 -1.67 12.90
N GLY A 120 -2.71 -0.84 13.91
CA GLY A 120 -3.73 -0.31 14.80
C GLY A 120 -4.69 0.65 14.09
N TRP A 121 -4.16 1.74 13.50
CA TRP A 121 -5.06 2.76 12.90
C TRP A 121 -5.78 2.26 11.66
N LEU A 122 -5.13 1.49 10.77
CA LEU A 122 -5.77 0.99 9.54
C LEU A 122 -6.92 0.02 9.84
N THR A 123 -6.72 -0.87 10.83
CA THR A 123 -7.78 -1.79 11.27
C THR A 123 -8.95 -1.00 11.87
N GLY A 124 -8.68 -0.11 12.81
CA GLY A 124 -9.71 0.70 13.45
C GLY A 124 -10.43 1.65 12.48
N GLN A 125 -9.71 2.25 11.54
CA GLN A 125 -10.24 3.12 10.49
C GLN A 125 -11.24 2.39 9.59
N SER A 126 -10.92 1.16 9.17
CA SER A 126 -11.81 0.35 8.32
C SER A 126 -13.11 -0.01 9.05
N VAL A 127 -13.01 -0.35 10.35
CA VAL A 127 -14.18 -0.61 11.20
C VAL A 127 -15.00 0.67 11.39
N LEU A 128 -14.34 1.80 11.67
CA LEU A 128 -14.98 3.09 11.87
C LEU A 128 -15.73 3.55 10.61
N LEU A 129 -15.09 3.49 9.43
CA LEU A 129 -15.72 3.83 8.16
C LEU A 129 -16.95 2.94 7.89
N SER A 130 -16.81 1.64 8.13
CA SER A 130 -17.91 0.67 7.95
C SER A 130 -19.09 0.94 8.90
N ALA A 131 -18.83 1.47 10.10
CA ALA A 131 -19.87 1.82 11.06
C ALA A 131 -20.57 3.16 10.73
N LEU A 132 -19.89 4.06 10.03
CA LEU A 132 -20.44 5.37 9.64
C LEU A 132 -21.32 5.29 8.38
N VAL A 133 -21.30 4.17 7.63
CA VAL A 133 -21.95 4.05 6.32
C VAL A 133 -22.87 2.81 6.27
N PRO A 134 -24.11 2.95 5.76
CA PRO A 134 -24.98 1.79 5.51
C PRO A 134 -24.30 0.75 4.60
N PRO A 135 -24.56 -0.56 4.80
CA PRO A 135 -23.92 -1.64 4.03
C PRO A 135 -23.92 -1.43 2.51
N ALA A 136 -25.05 -0.99 1.96
CA ALA A 136 -25.24 -0.75 0.52
C ALA A 136 -24.33 0.34 -0.07
N ARG A 137 -23.76 1.24 0.76
CA ARG A 137 -22.92 2.37 0.33
C ARG A 137 -21.46 2.25 0.72
N ARG A 138 -21.07 1.19 1.42
CA ARG A 138 -19.68 1.00 1.89
C ARG A 138 -18.69 1.00 0.73
N HIS A 139 -19.03 0.37 -0.39
CA HIS A 139 -18.15 0.34 -1.56
C HIS A 139 -17.83 1.75 -2.09
N ILE A 140 -18.81 2.67 -2.12
CA ILE A 140 -18.61 4.06 -2.52
C ILE A 140 -17.68 4.78 -1.53
N ALA A 141 -17.89 4.58 -0.22
CA ALA A 141 -17.08 5.21 0.81
C ALA A 141 -15.61 4.76 0.76
N PHE A 142 -15.36 3.46 0.57
CA PHE A 142 -14.00 2.92 0.42
C PHE A 142 -13.35 3.38 -0.90
N ALA A 143 -14.11 3.47 -2.00
CA ALA A 143 -13.60 4.00 -3.26
C ALA A 143 -13.19 5.48 -3.14
N GLN A 144 -14.02 6.31 -2.51
CA GLN A 144 -13.68 7.72 -2.26
C GLN A 144 -12.47 7.86 -1.33
N GLN A 145 -12.37 7.02 -0.28
CA GLN A 145 -11.21 7.00 0.61
C GLN A 145 -9.94 6.69 -0.17
N ARG A 146 -9.99 5.74 -1.10
CA ARG A 146 -8.84 5.40 -1.94
C ARG A 146 -8.41 6.55 -2.84
N VAL A 147 -9.36 7.26 -3.47
CA VAL A 147 -9.07 8.46 -4.27
C VAL A 147 -8.42 9.53 -3.39
N ALA A 148 -8.98 9.80 -2.21
CA ALA A 148 -8.44 10.77 -1.27
C ALA A 148 -7.01 10.41 -0.80
N ALA A 149 -6.76 9.12 -0.51
CA ALA A 149 -5.45 8.63 -0.13
C ALA A 149 -4.44 8.75 -1.27
N ASN A 150 -4.77 8.33 -2.48
CA ASN A 150 -3.87 8.42 -3.63
C ASN A 150 -3.54 9.88 -4.00
N LEU A 151 -4.53 10.78 -3.93
CA LEU A 151 -4.28 12.20 -4.15
C LEU A 151 -3.32 12.76 -3.09
N GLY A 152 -3.56 12.42 -1.82
CA GLY A 152 -2.66 12.79 -0.72
C GLY A 152 -1.25 12.28 -0.93
N LEU A 153 -1.10 10.97 -1.21
CA LEU A 153 0.21 10.33 -1.46
C LEU A 153 0.97 10.99 -2.62
N GLY A 154 0.29 11.26 -3.74
CA GLY A 154 0.93 11.88 -4.90
C GLY A 154 1.38 13.31 -4.65
N LEU A 155 0.52 14.15 -4.09
CA LEU A 155 0.87 15.53 -3.73
C LEU A 155 1.94 15.57 -2.63
N GLY A 156 1.84 14.68 -1.65
CA GLY A 156 2.85 14.51 -0.62
C GLY A 156 4.20 14.11 -1.19
N GLY A 157 4.24 13.11 -2.09
CA GLY A 157 5.47 12.68 -2.74
C GLY A 157 6.17 13.78 -3.52
N LEU A 158 5.40 14.60 -4.26
CA LEU A 158 5.95 15.78 -4.93
C LEU A 158 6.51 16.80 -3.92
N CYS A 159 5.75 17.13 -2.88
CA CYS A 159 6.16 18.05 -1.84
C CYS A 159 7.43 17.55 -1.13
N GLY A 160 7.45 16.27 -0.77
CA GLY A 160 8.62 15.62 -0.17
C GLY A 160 9.85 15.68 -1.05
N GLY A 161 9.69 15.41 -2.35
CA GLY A 161 10.80 15.50 -3.30
C GLY A 161 11.32 16.92 -3.50
N LEU A 162 10.48 17.94 -3.39
CA LEU A 162 10.90 19.34 -3.46
C LEU A 162 11.63 19.83 -2.20
N ILE A 163 11.32 19.24 -1.04
CA ILE A 163 11.92 19.59 0.25
C ILE A 163 13.20 18.77 0.49
N ALA A 164 13.18 17.47 0.13
CA ALA A 164 14.29 16.56 0.40
C ALA A 164 15.57 17.02 -0.32
N ALA A 165 16.67 17.05 0.42
CA ALA A 165 18.01 17.26 -0.13
C ALA A 165 19.01 16.41 0.66
N THR A 166 19.67 15.44 0.01
CA THR A 166 20.64 14.55 0.66
C THR A 166 21.86 15.27 1.22
N THR A 167 22.10 16.47 0.74
CA THR A 167 23.18 17.35 1.22
C THR A 167 22.83 18.10 2.51
N ASP A 168 21.55 18.19 2.89
CA ASP A 168 21.11 18.83 4.13
C ASP A 168 20.15 17.94 4.93
N PRO A 169 20.64 17.31 6.02
CA PRO A 169 19.82 16.47 6.90
C PRO A 169 18.56 17.14 7.47
N ARG A 170 18.58 18.47 7.61
CA ARG A 170 17.45 19.22 8.17
C ARG A 170 16.20 19.12 7.30
N THR A 171 16.37 18.98 5.99
CA THR A 171 15.24 18.85 5.05
C THR A 171 14.43 17.58 5.32
N PHE A 172 15.08 16.47 5.65
CA PHE A 172 14.41 15.23 6.03
C PHE A 172 13.75 15.34 7.41
N GLN A 173 14.37 16.08 8.36
CA GLN A 173 13.76 16.34 9.66
C GLN A 173 12.43 17.10 9.49
N VAL A 174 12.39 18.09 8.58
CA VAL A 174 11.17 18.81 8.24
C VAL A 174 10.11 17.85 7.71
N LEU A 175 10.46 16.89 6.83
CA LEU A 175 9.52 15.90 6.30
C LEU A 175 8.96 15.01 7.40
N PHE A 176 9.76 14.56 8.35
CA PHE A 176 9.32 13.72 9.45
C PHE A 176 8.44 14.48 10.44
N VAL A 177 8.75 15.74 10.73
CA VAL A 177 7.89 16.60 11.55
C VAL A 177 6.57 16.88 10.82
N LEU A 178 6.62 17.16 9.51
CA LEU A 178 5.42 17.36 8.70
C LEU A 178 4.51 16.13 8.75
N ASP A 179 5.06 14.92 8.59
CA ASP A 179 4.27 13.69 8.65
C ASP A 179 3.73 13.45 10.07
N ALA A 180 4.52 13.69 11.11
CA ALA A 180 4.04 13.65 12.49
C ALA A 180 2.85 14.59 12.72
N LEU A 181 2.90 15.81 12.17
CA LEU A 181 1.81 16.78 12.27
C LEU A 181 0.57 16.33 11.50
N THR A 182 0.74 15.63 10.35
CA THR A 182 -0.40 15.08 9.60
C THR A 182 -1.05 13.93 10.37
N PHE A 183 -0.29 13.07 11.04
CA PHE A 183 -0.83 12.03 11.93
C PHE A 183 -1.59 12.64 13.11
N ALA A 184 -1.02 13.66 13.77
CA ALA A 184 -1.69 14.38 14.86
C ALA A 184 -2.98 15.06 14.38
N GLY A 185 -2.92 15.73 13.21
CA GLY A 185 -4.07 16.36 12.57
C GLY A 185 -5.18 15.34 12.25
N TYR A 186 -4.81 14.20 11.69
CA TYR A 186 -5.77 13.12 11.49
C TYR A 186 -6.39 12.64 12.82
N GLY A 187 -5.60 12.55 13.88
CA GLY A 187 -6.08 12.25 15.24
C GLY A 187 -7.14 13.25 15.70
N VAL A 188 -6.95 14.55 15.43
CA VAL A 188 -7.95 15.59 15.75
C VAL A 188 -9.26 15.37 14.98
N PHE A 189 -9.19 15.03 13.67
CA PHE A 189 -10.40 14.70 12.91
C PHE A 189 -11.14 13.49 13.51
N VAL A 190 -10.42 12.42 13.82
CA VAL A 190 -11.00 11.22 14.45
C VAL A 190 -11.57 11.51 15.84
N ALA A 191 -10.89 12.31 16.65
CA ALA A 191 -11.35 12.68 18.00
C ALA A 191 -12.70 13.40 17.97
N ARG A 192 -12.95 14.22 16.96
CA ARG A 192 -14.22 14.94 16.77
C ARG A 192 -15.38 14.08 16.25
N LEU A 193 -15.10 12.87 15.74
CA LEU A 193 -16.15 11.98 15.25
C LEU A 193 -16.98 11.42 16.41
N LYS A 194 -18.31 11.51 16.28
CA LYS A 194 -19.24 10.72 17.12
C LYS A 194 -19.30 9.32 16.49
N ALA A 195 -18.53 8.39 17.05
CA ALA A 195 -18.51 7.01 16.59
C ALA A 195 -19.70 6.24 17.14
N PRO A 196 -20.50 5.55 16.30
CA PRO A 196 -21.48 4.60 16.81
C PRO A 196 -20.75 3.44 17.50
N VAL A 197 -21.38 2.89 18.55
CA VAL A 197 -20.89 1.69 19.22
C VAL A 197 -20.89 0.54 18.18
N ALA A 198 -19.75 -0.06 17.96
CA ALA A 198 -19.62 -1.15 17.00
C ALA A 198 -20.46 -2.35 17.47
N ASN A 199 -21.39 -2.80 16.64
CA ASN A 199 -22.14 -4.03 16.91
C ASN A 199 -21.16 -5.22 16.84
N ARG A 200 -21.10 -5.98 17.93
CA ARG A 200 -20.27 -7.18 18.08
C ARG A 200 -20.79 -8.29 17.18
N SER A 201 -20.33 -8.39 15.95
CA SER A 201 -20.53 -9.57 15.13
C SER A 201 -19.37 -10.56 15.34
N VAL A 202 -19.57 -11.49 16.26
CA VAL A 202 -18.65 -12.62 16.44
C VAL A 202 -18.86 -13.60 15.28
N VAL A 203 -18.06 -13.52 14.25
CA VAL A 203 -18.05 -14.55 13.19
C VAL A 203 -17.30 -15.77 13.73
N ARG A 204 -18.04 -16.81 14.12
CA ARG A 204 -17.52 -18.11 14.54
C ARG A 204 -17.12 -18.95 13.30
N GLY A 205 -15.92 -19.52 13.28
CA GLY A 205 -15.45 -20.51 12.29
C GLY A 205 -13.92 -20.47 12.13
N GLY A 206 -13.27 -21.61 11.81
CA GLY A 206 -11.81 -21.77 11.82
C GLY A 206 -11.13 -21.36 10.50
N TYR A 207 -9.85 -20.97 10.56
CA TYR A 207 -8.96 -20.79 9.40
C TYR A 207 -8.63 -22.13 8.70
N ARG A 208 -9.08 -23.26 9.23
CA ARG A 208 -8.84 -24.60 8.65
C ARG A 208 -9.33 -24.70 7.21
N ALA A 209 -10.48 -24.11 6.89
CA ALA A 209 -11.00 -24.07 5.52
C ALA A 209 -10.05 -23.34 4.56
N VAL A 210 -9.50 -22.19 5.01
CA VAL A 210 -8.54 -21.39 4.23
C VAL A 210 -7.26 -22.19 3.94
N VAL A 211 -6.69 -22.84 4.97
CA VAL A 211 -5.43 -23.60 4.82
C VAL A 211 -5.63 -24.88 4.01
N SER A 212 -6.86 -25.43 3.94
CA SER A 212 -7.17 -26.61 3.16
C SER A 212 -7.50 -26.30 1.67
N ASP A 213 -7.75 -25.03 1.34
CA ASP A 213 -8.08 -24.58 -0.02
C ASP A 213 -6.80 -24.36 -0.85
N ARG A 214 -6.33 -25.45 -1.48
CA ARG A 214 -5.10 -25.43 -2.30
C ARG A 214 -5.14 -24.41 -3.45
N PRO A 215 -6.22 -24.27 -4.23
CA PRO A 215 -6.33 -23.23 -5.25
C PRO A 215 -6.17 -21.83 -4.68
N PHE A 216 -6.84 -21.54 -3.56
CA PHE A 216 -6.73 -20.25 -2.89
C PHE A 216 -5.32 -19.97 -2.34
N LEU A 217 -4.68 -20.98 -1.74
CA LEU A 217 -3.27 -20.86 -1.31
C LEU A 217 -2.33 -20.56 -2.49
N GLY A 218 -2.61 -21.15 -3.66
CA GLY A 218 -1.89 -20.80 -4.89
C GLY A 218 -2.06 -19.33 -5.30
N VAL A 219 -3.27 -18.78 -5.19
CA VAL A 219 -3.54 -17.35 -5.43
C VAL A 219 -2.80 -16.49 -4.40
N LEU A 220 -2.79 -16.85 -3.11
CA LEU A 220 -2.04 -16.14 -2.08
C LEU A 220 -0.53 -16.17 -2.34
N ALA A 221 0.02 -17.30 -2.80
CA ALA A 221 1.44 -17.39 -3.15
C ALA A 221 1.81 -16.44 -4.31
N VAL A 222 0.97 -16.36 -5.35
CA VAL A 222 1.13 -15.38 -6.44
C VAL A 222 1.03 -13.95 -5.89
N ASP A 223 0.09 -13.69 -4.99
CA ASP A 223 -0.09 -12.39 -4.35
C ASP A 223 1.18 -11.97 -3.57
N VAL A 224 1.71 -12.85 -2.72
CA VAL A 224 2.99 -12.62 -2.01
C VAL A 224 4.12 -12.33 -3.01
N ALA A 225 4.25 -13.11 -4.07
CA ALA A 225 5.30 -12.93 -5.07
C ALA A 225 5.21 -11.57 -5.77
N LEU A 226 4.01 -11.15 -6.22
CA LEU A 226 3.80 -9.86 -6.87
C LEU A 226 4.03 -8.68 -5.91
N VAL A 227 3.55 -8.76 -4.68
CA VAL A 227 3.77 -7.69 -3.69
C VAL A 227 5.23 -7.60 -3.30
N THR A 228 5.90 -8.73 -3.06
CA THR A 228 7.34 -8.80 -2.75
C THR A 228 8.18 -8.20 -3.85
N ALA A 229 7.95 -8.65 -5.11
CA ALA A 229 8.80 -8.29 -6.24
C ALA A 229 8.41 -6.97 -6.93
N ALA A 230 7.25 -6.39 -6.62
CA ALA A 230 6.80 -5.16 -7.28
C ALA A 230 6.50 -4.05 -6.28
N VAL A 231 5.35 -4.08 -5.64
CA VAL A 231 4.82 -2.94 -4.87
C VAL A 231 5.75 -2.51 -3.74
N SER A 232 6.33 -3.47 -3.02
CA SER A 232 7.22 -3.19 -1.89
C SER A 232 8.57 -2.59 -2.32
N LEU A 233 9.09 -3.00 -3.48
CA LEU A 233 10.34 -2.48 -4.04
C LEU A 233 10.16 -1.07 -4.62
N LEU A 234 8.97 -0.78 -5.20
CA LEU A 234 8.64 0.53 -5.73
C LEU A 234 8.75 1.60 -4.65
N VAL A 235 8.12 1.36 -3.50
CA VAL A 235 8.07 2.36 -2.42
C VAL A 235 9.40 2.45 -1.67
N GLY A 236 10.06 1.31 -1.44
CA GLY A 236 11.24 1.25 -0.58
C GLY A 236 12.55 1.50 -1.30
N LEU A 237 12.82 0.80 -2.40
CA LEU A 237 14.17 0.70 -2.98
C LEU A 237 14.34 1.48 -4.28
N MET A 238 13.27 1.67 -5.06
CA MET A 238 13.34 2.41 -6.32
C MET A 238 13.84 3.86 -6.11
N PRO A 239 13.43 4.62 -5.07
CA PRO A 239 13.97 5.95 -4.80
C PRO A 239 15.48 5.96 -4.57
N VAL A 240 15.99 4.98 -3.80
CA VAL A 240 17.44 4.84 -3.52
C VAL A 240 18.20 4.55 -4.82
N TYR A 241 17.71 3.63 -5.64
CA TYR A 241 18.32 3.31 -6.93
C TYR A 241 18.25 4.48 -7.91
N ALA A 242 17.12 5.15 -8.00
CA ALA A 242 16.94 6.33 -8.86
C ALA A 242 17.92 7.45 -8.48
N ARG A 243 18.15 7.66 -7.18
CA ARG A 243 19.09 8.67 -6.68
C ARG A 243 20.54 8.25 -6.91
N ASN A 244 20.93 7.06 -6.48
CA ASN A 244 22.32 6.66 -6.35
C ASN A 244 22.90 6.05 -7.64
N THR A 245 22.07 5.38 -8.46
CA THR A 245 22.51 4.71 -9.69
C THR A 245 22.17 5.53 -10.93
N VAL A 246 20.89 5.95 -11.05
CA VAL A 246 20.43 6.71 -12.22
C VAL A 246 20.85 8.18 -12.13
N GLY A 247 21.04 8.73 -10.92
CA GLY A 247 21.46 10.11 -10.68
C GLY A 247 20.32 11.12 -10.72
N VAL A 248 19.09 10.66 -10.49
CA VAL A 248 17.89 11.51 -10.50
C VAL A 248 17.80 12.32 -9.21
N ARG A 249 17.46 13.60 -9.29
CA ARG A 249 17.26 14.46 -8.12
C ARG A 249 16.01 14.08 -7.34
N GLU A 250 15.99 14.37 -6.06
CA GLU A 250 14.91 14.06 -5.12
C GLU A 250 13.56 14.62 -5.59
N GLY A 251 13.57 15.83 -6.13
CA GLY A 251 12.36 16.46 -6.70
C GLY A 251 11.76 15.66 -7.86
N ALA A 252 12.60 15.09 -8.73
CA ALA A 252 12.10 14.25 -9.82
C ALA A 252 11.60 12.88 -9.30
N ILE A 253 12.19 12.33 -8.24
CA ILE A 253 11.67 11.14 -7.55
C ILE A 253 10.25 11.43 -7.01
N GLY A 254 10.07 12.56 -6.34
CA GLY A 254 8.74 12.99 -5.88
C GLY A 254 7.74 13.14 -7.02
N ALA A 255 8.18 13.70 -8.18
CA ALA A 255 7.34 13.82 -9.37
C ALA A 255 6.95 12.43 -9.95
N LEU A 256 7.82 11.42 -9.90
CA LEU A 256 7.49 10.05 -10.29
C LEU A 256 6.33 9.48 -9.45
N PHE A 257 6.34 9.69 -8.13
CA PHE A 257 5.23 9.26 -7.26
C PHE A 257 3.94 10.04 -7.52
N LEU A 258 4.03 11.34 -7.84
CA LEU A 258 2.87 12.10 -8.27
C LEU A 258 2.29 11.55 -9.58
N VAL A 259 3.14 11.25 -10.58
CA VAL A 259 2.71 10.64 -11.85
C VAL A 259 2.05 9.30 -11.61
N ASN A 260 2.62 8.43 -10.76
CA ASN A 260 1.99 7.17 -10.35
C ASN A 260 0.57 7.40 -9.82
N SER A 261 0.42 8.30 -8.84
CA SER A 261 -0.87 8.59 -8.22
C SER A 261 -1.89 9.16 -9.23
N LEU A 262 -1.48 10.09 -10.09
CA LEU A 262 -2.35 10.68 -11.11
C LEU A 262 -2.79 9.65 -12.14
N LEU A 263 -1.90 8.78 -12.59
CA LEU A 263 -2.23 7.69 -13.51
C LEU A 263 -3.23 6.72 -12.88
N ILE A 264 -3.04 6.34 -11.61
CA ILE A 264 -3.98 5.49 -10.89
C ILE A 264 -5.36 6.17 -10.82
N ILE A 265 -5.43 7.43 -10.39
CA ILE A 265 -6.70 8.16 -10.28
C ILE A 265 -7.41 8.25 -11.65
N ALA A 266 -6.67 8.54 -12.72
CA ALA A 266 -7.23 8.70 -14.06
C ALA A 266 -7.66 7.39 -14.72
N ALA A 267 -6.91 6.29 -14.46
CA ALA A 267 -7.08 5.03 -15.15
C ALA A 267 -7.94 4.00 -14.39
N GLN A 268 -7.98 4.07 -13.05
CA GLN A 268 -8.58 3.03 -12.19
C GLN A 268 -10.01 2.64 -12.62
N LEU A 269 -10.91 3.62 -12.79
CA LEU A 269 -12.30 3.35 -13.16
C LEU A 269 -12.44 2.81 -14.58
N LYS A 270 -11.62 3.31 -15.52
CA LYS A 270 -11.62 2.84 -16.91
C LYS A 270 -11.13 1.38 -16.97
N ILE A 271 -10.04 1.08 -16.28
CA ILE A 271 -9.47 -0.26 -16.23
C ILE A 271 -10.42 -1.24 -15.55
N ALA A 272 -11.06 -0.85 -14.44
CA ALA A 272 -12.05 -1.69 -13.79
C ALA A 272 -13.18 -2.11 -14.76
N ARG A 273 -13.70 -1.17 -15.58
CA ARG A 273 -14.71 -1.48 -16.61
C ARG A 273 -14.16 -2.36 -17.74
N VAL A 274 -12.91 -2.12 -18.17
CA VAL A 274 -12.27 -2.93 -19.23
C VAL A 274 -12.06 -4.38 -18.80
N VAL A 275 -11.86 -4.61 -17.50
CA VAL A 275 -11.66 -5.96 -16.93
C VAL A 275 -12.99 -6.70 -16.76
N GLU A 276 -14.15 -6.01 -16.74
CA GLU A 276 -15.46 -6.64 -16.69
C GLU A 276 -15.67 -7.63 -17.85
N GLY A 277 -16.20 -8.81 -17.55
CA GLY A 277 -16.40 -9.89 -18.49
C GLY A 277 -15.13 -10.61 -18.95
N ARG A 278 -13.95 -10.23 -18.44
CA ARG A 278 -12.66 -10.86 -18.77
C ARG A 278 -12.23 -11.87 -17.70
N ARG A 279 -11.36 -12.80 -18.10
CA ARG A 279 -10.77 -13.77 -17.17
C ARG A 279 -9.82 -13.07 -16.20
N ARG A 280 -10.09 -13.19 -14.91
CA ARG A 280 -9.31 -12.58 -13.81
C ARG A 280 -7.87 -13.05 -13.78
N THR A 281 -7.64 -14.33 -14.05
CA THR A 281 -6.29 -14.90 -14.13
C THR A 281 -5.45 -14.29 -15.24
N ARG A 282 -6.07 -14.02 -16.41
CA ARG A 282 -5.38 -13.30 -17.50
C ARG A 282 -5.08 -11.85 -17.13
N ALA A 283 -6.00 -11.19 -16.44
CA ALA A 283 -5.79 -9.83 -15.97
C ALA A 283 -4.65 -9.77 -14.93
N LEU A 284 -4.60 -10.70 -13.96
CA LEU A 284 -3.49 -10.81 -13.01
C LEU A 284 -2.16 -11.20 -13.68
N ALA A 285 -2.19 -12.03 -14.72
CA ALA A 285 -0.99 -12.32 -15.50
C ALA A 285 -0.48 -11.06 -16.23
N LEU A 286 -1.38 -10.24 -16.79
CA LEU A 286 -1.01 -8.96 -17.39
C LEU A 286 -0.41 -7.99 -16.35
N THR A 287 -0.93 -7.98 -15.12
CA THR A 287 -0.31 -7.25 -14.00
C THR A 287 1.15 -7.64 -13.82
N GLY A 288 1.45 -8.93 -13.72
CA GLY A 288 2.83 -9.39 -13.54
C GLY A 288 3.72 -9.08 -14.74
N LEU A 289 3.20 -9.10 -15.97
CA LEU A 289 3.92 -8.66 -17.16
C LEU A 289 4.26 -7.16 -17.13
N LEU A 290 3.32 -6.31 -16.70
CA LEU A 290 3.55 -4.87 -16.55
C LEU A 290 4.55 -4.56 -15.44
N PHE A 291 4.49 -5.29 -14.32
CA PHE A 291 5.47 -5.17 -13.24
C PHE A 291 6.87 -5.62 -13.68
N ALA A 292 6.96 -6.72 -14.45
CA ALA A 292 8.22 -7.16 -15.02
C ALA A 292 8.78 -6.11 -16.00
N ALA A 293 7.95 -5.55 -16.88
CA ALA A 293 8.35 -4.48 -17.79
C ALA A 293 8.85 -3.24 -17.03
N CYS A 294 8.20 -2.86 -15.91
CA CYS A 294 8.67 -1.80 -15.05
C CYS A 294 10.11 -2.05 -14.58
N TRP A 295 10.42 -3.23 -14.04
CA TRP A 295 11.75 -3.52 -13.52
C TRP A 295 12.82 -3.65 -14.60
N LEU A 296 12.47 -4.16 -15.77
CA LEU A 296 13.39 -4.15 -16.93
C LEU A 296 13.69 -2.72 -17.38
N LEU A 297 12.70 -1.82 -17.36
CA LEU A 297 12.92 -0.41 -17.64
C LEU A 297 13.76 0.26 -16.53
N VAL A 298 13.53 -0.03 -15.24
CA VAL A 298 14.37 0.47 -14.14
C VAL A 298 15.82 0.00 -14.32
N LEU A 299 16.03 -1.26 -14.70
CA LEU A 299 17.35 -1.81 -14.98
C LEU A 299 18.03 -1.05 -16.12
N THR A 300 17.33 -0.79 -17.24
CA THR A 300 17.87 -0.03 -18.36
C THR A 300 18.15 1.43 -18.02
N ALA A 301 17.34 2.06 -17.15
CA ALA A 301 17.56 3.43 -16.70
C ALA A 301 18.92 3.59 -16.00
N GLY A 302 19.39 2.58 -15.25
CA GLY A 302 20.71 2.60 -14.62
C GLY A 302 21.89 2.60 -15.58
N HIS A 303 21.68 2.19 -16.84
CA HIS A 303 22.71 2.18 -17.87
C HIS A 303 22.69 3.40 -18.80
N SER A 304 21.66 4.27 -18.68
CA SER A 304 21.44 5.41 -19.59
C SER A 304 21.14 6.67 -18.78
N ARG A 305 22.21 7.36 -18.33
CA ARG A 305 22.07 8.58 -17.52
C ARG A 305 21.31 9.70 -18.22
N GLU A 306 21.48 9.84 -19.52
CA GLU A 306 20.83 10.90 -20.32
C GLU A 306 19.31 10.73 -20.39
N TYR A 307 18.83 9.50 -20.59
CA TYR A 307 17.40 9.18 -20.70
C TYR A 307 16.82 8.57 -19.42
N GLY A 308 17.60 8.48 -18.35
CA GLY A 308 17.24 7.77 -17.13
C GLY A 308 15.87 8.18 -16.55
N LEU A 309 15.62 9.48 -16.47
CA LEU A 309 14.32 9.99 -15.97
C LEU A 309 13.14 9.62 -16.89
N MET A 310 13.32 9.71 -18.22
CA MET A 310 12.26 9.35 -19.17
C MET A 310 11.95 7.85 -19.11
N ILE A 311 12.98 7.01 -18.95
CA ILE A 311 12.83 5.57 -18.80
C ILE A 311 12.12 5.26 -17.45
N LEU A 312 12.47 5.95 -16.37
CA LEU A 312 11.77 5.81 -15.08
C LEU A 312 10.32 6.24 -15.16
N LEU A 313 9.98 7.29 -15.92
CA LEU A 313 8.58 7.69 -16.18
C LEU A 313 7.81 6.59 -16.91
N ALA A 314 8.41 5.95 -17.92
CA ALA A 314 7.81 4.81 -18.60
C ALA A 314 7.65 3.61 -17.65
N ALA A 315 8.64 3.33 -16.80
CA ALA A 315 8.60 2.28 -15.78
C ALA A 315 7.45 2.51 -14.79
N ILE A 316 7.33 3.71 -14.23
CA ILE A 316 6.26 4.09 -13.31
C ILE A 316 4.88 3.99 -14.00
N SER A 317 4.79 4.37 -15.27
CA SER A 317 3.53 4.23 -16.02
C SER A 317 3.12 2.76 -16.17
N ALA A 318 4.05 1.87 -16.50
CA ALA A 318 3.78 0.43 -16.56
C ALA A 318 3.35 -0.10 -15.18
N MET A 319 4.02 0.31 -14.10
CA MET A 319 3.65 -0.04 -12.73
C MET A 319 2.23 0.42 -12.39
N SER A 320 1.89 1.69 -12.65
CA SER A 320 0.58 2.27 -12.35
C SER A 320 -0.56 1.53 -13.04
N PHE A 321 -0.40 1.17 -14.32
CA PHE A 321 -1.40 0.37 -15.03
C PHE A 321 -1.50 -1.05 -14.46
N GLY A 322 -0.39 -1.66 -14.08
CA GLY A 322 -0.35 -2.94 -13.41
C GLY A 322 -1.10 -2.91 -12.07
N GLU A 323 -0.87 -1.88 -11.25
CA GLU A 323 -1.56 -1.66 -9.99
C GLU A 323 -3.07 -1.49 -10.17
N CYS A 324 -3.51 -0.71 -11.18
CA CYS A 324 -4.92 -0.55 -11.47
C CYS A 324 -5.61 -1.88 -11.81
N ILE A 325 -4.97 -2.73 -12.60
CA ILE A 325 -5.51 -4.05 -12.96
C ILE A 325 -5.52 -4.96 -11.72
N TYR A 326 -4.42 -4.99 -10.98
CA TYR A 326 -4.29 -5.78 -9.76
C TYR A 326 -5.40 -5.47 -8.75
N ASP A 327 -5.63 -4.19 -8.48
CA ASP A 327 -6.65 -3.74 -7.54
C ASP A 327 -8.08 -4.05 -8.00
N ALA A 328 -8.34 -3.94 -9.31
CA ALA A 328 -9.66 -4.24 -9.87
C ALA A 328 -10.01 -5.74 -9.76
N VAL A 329 -9.01 -6.62 -9.73
CA VAL A 329 -9.22 -8.07 -9.82
C VAL A 329 -9.01 -8.81 -8.51
N ARG A 330 -7.99 -8.42 -7.73
CA ARG A 330 -7.52 -9.16 -6.57
C ARG A 330 -8.61 -9.37 -5.51
N SER A 331 -9.20 -8.29 -5.04
CA SER A 331 -10.18 -8.36 -3.94
C SER A 331 -11.47 -9.08 -4.35
N PRO A 332 -12.06 -8.83 -5.53
CA PRO A 332 -13.20 -9.62 -6.01
C PRO A 332 -12.88 -11.11 -6.18
N LEU A 333 -11.69 -11.45 -6.72
CA LEU A 333 -11.29 -12.85 -6.86
C LEU A 333 -11.24 -13.57 -5.50
N VAL A 334 -10.67 -12.92 -4.48
CA VAL A 334 -10.60 -13.48 -3.12
C VAL A 334 -11.99 -13.69 -2.52
N VAL A 335 -12.92 -12.76 -2.75
CA VAL A 335 -14.30 -12.88 -2.24
C VAL A 335 -15.05 -14.02 -2.91
N ASP A 336 -14.92 -14.15 -4.24
CA ASP A 336 -15.65 -15.16 -5.02
C ASP A 336 -15.06 -16.57 -4.88
N LEU A 337 -13.81 -16.70 -4.39
CA LEU A 337 -13.22 -17.97 -4.00
C LEU A 337 -13.68 -18.43 -2.61
N ALA A 338 -14.18 -17.51 -1.79
CA ALA A 338 -14.54 -17.83 -0.42
C ALA A 338 -15.88 -18.59 -0.37
N PRO A 339 -15.96 -19.73 0.34
CA PRO A 339 -17.24 -20.36 0.66
C PRO A 339 -18.16 -19.40 1.43
N ASP A 340 -19.47 -19.65 1.37
CA ASP A 340 -20.47 -18.84 2.04
C ASP A 340 -20.15 -18.59 3.52
N GLY A 341 -20.18 -17.31 3.91
CA GLY A 341 -19.88 -16.86 5.27
C GLY A 341 -18.38 -16.77 5.61
N LEU A 342 -17.46 -17.18 4.73
CA LEU A 342 -16.01 -17.16 4.98
C LEU A 342 -15.25 -16.03 4.27
N ALA A 343 -15.92 -15.20 3.47
CA ALA A 343 -15.30 -14.11 2.70
C ALA A 343 -14.38 -13.19 3.55
N GLY A 344 -14.78 -12.90 4.79
CA GLY A 344 -13.97 -12.09 5.70
C GLY A 344 -12.64 -12.73 6.08
N ARG A 345 -12.56 -14.08 6.15
CA ARG A 345 -11.31 -14.79 6.45
C ARG A 345 -10.38 -14.88 5.25
N TYR A 346 -10.96 -15.11 4.07
CA TYR A 346 -10.23 -15.11 2.82
C TYR A 346 -9.62 -13.74 2.56
N LEU A 347 -10.36 -12.66 2.77
CA LEU A 347 -9.85 -11.28 2.70
C LEU A 347 -8.77 -11.00 3.76
N ALA A 348 -8.94 -11.49 4.99
CA ALA A 348 -7.92 -11.36 6.03
C ALA A 348 -6.63 -12.08 5.65
N SER A 349 -6.73 -13.29 5.08
CA SER A 349 -5.57 -14.05 4.59
C SER A 349 -4.87 -13.34 3.42
N ALA A 350 -5.63 -12.71 2.52
CA ALA A 350 -5.07 -11.86 1.48
C ALA A 350 -4.41 -10.58 2.05
N GLY A 351 -4.89 -10.06 3.17
CA GLY A 351 -4.20 -9.00 3.91
C GLY A 351 -2.85 -9.47 4.49
N ILE A 352 -2.79 -10.70 4.98
CA ILE A 352 -1.54 -11.31 5.45
C ILE A 352 -0.54 -11.50 4.30
N SER A 353 -0.98 -11.98 3.12
CA SER A 353 -0.10 -12.12 1.95
C SER A 353 0.50 -10.78 1.52
N TRP A 354 -0.29 -9.71 1.54
CA TRP A 354 0.19 -8.35 1.28
C TRP A 354 1.29 -7.94 2.27
N GLN A 355 1.07 -8.11 3.57
CA GLN A 355 2.04 -7.77 4.60
C GLN A 355 3.32 -8.61 4.50
N LEU A 356 3.21 -9.91 4.20
CA LEU A 356 4.36 -10.78 3.95
C LEU A 356 5.22 -10.27 2.80
N GLY A 357 4.61 -9.79 1.71
CA GLY A 357 5.33 -9.18 0.61
C GLY A 357 6.15 -7.96 1.04
N PHE A 358 5.60 -7.11 1.89
CA PHE A 358 6.29 -5.94 2.45
C PHE A 358 7.33 -6.30 3.52
N VAL A 359 7.25 -7.47 4.16
CA VAL A 359 8.32 -7.99 5.03
C VAL A 359 9.50 -8.50 4.20
N ILE A 360 9.21 -9.34 3.20
CA ILE A 360 10.24 -10.05 2.42
C ILE A 360 10.94 -9.10 1.45
N GLY A 361 10.18 -8.27 0.72
CA GLY A 361 10.71 -7.43 -0.36
C GLY A 361 11.81 -6.47 0.08
N PRO A 362 11.59 -5.56 1.03
CA PRO A 362 12.62 -4.64 1.48
C PRO A 362 13.82 -5.32 2.14
N ALA A 363 13.59 -6.41 2.93
CA ALA A 363 14.66 -7.14 3.60
C ALA A 363 15.62 -7.79 2.60
N THR A 364 15.08 -8.54 1.63
CA THR A 364 15.89 -9.23 0.62
C THR A 364 16.37 -8.25 -0.47
N GLY A 365 15.52 -7.33 -0.88
CA GLY A 365 15.81 -6.37 -1.92
C GLY A 365 16.90 -5.38 -1.53
N ALA A 366 16.95 -4.91 -0.29
CA ALA A 366 18.00 -4.00 0.18
C ALA A 366 19.38 -4.66 0.18
N ALA A 367 19.47 -5.93 0.59
CA ALA A 367 20.70 -6.68 0.53
C ALA A 367 21.17 -6.91 -0.93
N LEU A 368 20.24 -7.28 -1.81
CA LEU A 368 20.54 -7.44 -3.24
C LEU A 368 20.91 -6.12 -3.91
N LEU A 369 20.23 -5.01 -3.58
CA LEU A 369 20.55 -3.68 -4.12
C LEU A 369 21.97 -3.24 -3.71
N ALA A 370 22.39 -3.54 -2.48
CA ALA A 370 23.72 -3.21 -1.99
C ALA A 370 24.82 -4.02 -2.68
N LEU A 371 24.56 -5.29 -3.01
CA LEU A 371 25.57 -6.20 -3.56
C LEU A 371 25.55 -6.23 -5.09
N TRP A 372 24.37 -6.34 -5.68
CA TRP A 372 24.17 -6.51 -7.13
C TRP A 372 22.87 -5.82 -7.58
N PRO A 373 22.87 -4.51 -7.84
CA PRO A 373 21.69 -3.77 -8.25
C PRO A 373 20.97 -4.36 -9.47
N SER A 374 21.76 -4.79 -10.49
CA SER A 374 21.18 -5.40 -11.70
C SER A 374 20.49 -6.73 -11.41
N ALA A 375 21.03 -7.54 -10.50
CA ALA A 375 20.43 -8.82 -10.12
C ALA A 375 19.10 -8.62 -9.37
N LEU A 376 18.98 -7.53 -8.56
CA LEU A 376 17.71 -7.20 -7.92
C LEU A 376 16.61 -6.98 -8.95
N TRP A 377 16.82 -6.09 -9.92
CA TRP A 377 15.77 -5.71 -10.88
C TRP A 377 15.46 -6.82 -11.86
N ALA A 378 16.48 -7.55 -12.33
CA ALA A 378 16.29 -8.73 -13.19
C ALA A 378 15.57 -9.85 -12.43
N GLY A 379 15.93 -10.10 -11.17
CA GLY A 379 15.28 -11.08 -10.31
C GLY A 379 13.83 -10.72 -10.00
N ALA A 380 13.55 -9.45 -9.70
CA ALA A 380 12.20 -8.96 -9.50
C ALA A 380 11.33 -9.13 -10.75
N ALA A 381 11.87 -8.81 -11.93
CA ALA A 381 11.18 -9.07 -13.20
C ALA A 381 10.91 -10.57 -13.41
N ALA A 382 11.90 -11.43 -13.15
CA ALA A 382 11.74 -12.87 -13.27
C ALA A 382 10.66 -13.43 -12.32
N VAL A 383 10.62 -12.96 -11.07
CA VAL A 383 9.56 -13.34 -10.10
C VAL A 383 8.18 -12.90 -10.59
N CYS A 384 8.04 -11.68 -11.12
CA CYS A 384 6.78 -11.20 -11.70
C CYS A 384 6.33 -12.05 -12.91
N LEU A 385 7.26 -12.45 -13.80
CA LEU A 385 6.97 -13.34 -14.91
C LEU A 385 6.57 -14.75 -14.46
N ALA A 386 7.27 -15.29 -13.45
CA ALA A 386 6.93 -16.58 -12.86
C ALA A 386 5.55 -16.55 -12.19
N ALA A 387 5.21 -15.46 -11.49
CA ALA A 387 3.89 -15.24 -10.90
C ALA A 387 2.80 -15.17 -11.99
N SER A 388 3.07 -14.49 -13.13
CA SER A 388 2.18 -14.46 -14.29
C SER A 388 1.93 -15.85 -14.88
N ALA A 389 2.98 -16.66 -15.03
CA ALA A 389 2.84 -18.03 -15.50
C ALA A 389 2.10 -18.93 -14.48
N ALA A 390 2.37 -18.73 -13.18
CA ALA A 390 1.72 -19.48 -12.12
C ALA A 390 0.22 -19.23 -12.06
N ILE A 391 -0.22 -17.97 -12.13
CA ILE A 391 -1.66 -17.63 -12.09
C ILE A 391 -2.41 -18.18 -13.31
N LEU A 392 -1.78 -18.20 -14.47
CA LEU A 392 -2.37 -18.83 -15.67
C LEU A 392 -2.52 -20.34 -15.54
N ARG A 393 -1.57 -21.03 -14.89
CA ARG A 393 -1.67 -22.46 -14.57
C ARG A 393 -2.77 -22.75 -13.53
N LEU A 394 -3.03 -21.81 -12.63
CA LEU A 394 -4.11 -21.94 -11.66
C LEU A 394 -5.49 -21.75 -12.26
N ASP A 395 -5.63 -21.15 -13.45
CA ASP A 395 -6.93 -20.86 -14.10
C ASP A 395 -7.82 -22.10 -14.18
N THR A 396 -7.25 -23.26 -14.52
CA THR A 396 -7.99 -24.52 -14.65
C THR A 396 -8.45 -25.11 -13.31
N LYS A 397 -7.80 -24.72 -12.21
CA LYS A 397 -8.07 -25.23 -10.85
C LYS A 397 -9.05 -24.35 -10.08
N LEU A 398 -9.32 -23.14 -10.56
CA LEU A 398 -10.27 -22.23 -9.92
C LEU A 398 -11.72 -22.58 -10.30
N PRO A 399 -12.71 -22.31 -9.43
CA PRO A 399 -14.15 -22.42 -9.77
C PRO A 399 -14.51 -21.56 -10.98
N VAL A 400 -15.44 -22.05 -11.81
CA VAL A 400 -15.81 -21.36 -13.07
C VAL A 400 -16.31 -19.93 -12.80
N ASP A 401 -17.15 -19.77 -11.75
CA ASP A 401 -17.74 -18.49 -11.37
C ASP A 401 -16.70 -17.46 -10.88
N ALA A 402 -15.61 -17.93 -10.27
CA ALA A 402 -14.52 -17.05 -9.81
C ALA A 402 -13.55 -16.64 -10.94
N ARG A 403 -13.58 -17.32 -12.10
CA ARG A 403 -12.63 -17.05 -13.21
C ARG A 403 -12.92 -15.77 -13.97
N VAL A 404 -14.17 -15.35 -14.03
CA VAL A 404 -14.62 -14.22 -14.88
C VAL A 404 -15.16 -13.11 -14.00
N THR A 405 -14.80 -11.87 -14.31
CA THR A 405 -15.39 -10.70 -13.66
C THR A 405 -16.85 -10.56 -14.13
N PRO A 406 -17.86 -10.48 -13.23
CA PRO A 406 -19.24 -10.23 -13.62
C PRO A 406 -19.35 -8.96 -14.47
N ARG A 407 -20.28 -8.94 -15.43
CA ARG A 407 -20.71 -7.70 -16.10
C ARG A 407 -21.79 -7.06 -15.25
N THR A 408 -21.55 -5.84 -14.79
CA THR A 408 -22.54 -5.02 -14.07
C THR A 408 -23.42 -4.23 -15.03
#